data_a96b960c7e861b1e2818eece70007ae1
#
_entry.id   a96b960c7e861b1e2818eece70007ae1
#
_cell.length_a   1.000
_cell.length_b   1.000
_cell.length_c   1.000
_cell.angle_alpha   90.00
_cell.angle_beta   90.00
_cell.angle_gamma   90.00
#
_symmetry.space_group_name_H-M   'P 1'
#
loop_
_entity.id
_entity.type
_entity.pdbx_description
1 polymer ?
#
loop_
_entity_poly.entity_id
_entity_poly.type
_entity_poly.pdbx_seq_one_letter_code
_entity_poly.pdbx_strand_id
1 'polypeptide(L)'
;MPVVIPGQALIDSSPQGAQFQVDGKSDPSWVTPFNVPGLSPGKHIIAANKSGYSSEIRSVDVAAGSKSSLTLHLLPVNALMVVNSTPPGANVIIDGRPTGRVTPVQFAVEKGSHTVLLRKPGYLDETVTADFAPAQNFQYSPALRALGNTEDMRTVGKFNKLFGRGGESTAGMGSISIHTQPKGAQVAINQRVLDKTAPVDVMLGPGNYIVDITLTGFKPVHKVVNVDKGGKAAVDEILERQ
;
A
#
# COMPACT_ATOMS: atom_id res chain seq x y z
N MET A 1 -55.26 16.58 -35.12
CA MET A 1 -54.29 16.06 -34.09
C MET A 1 -53.62 17.26 -33.47
N PRO A 2 -53.51 17.37 -32.13
CA PRO A 2 -52.79 18.47 -31.51
C PRO A 2 -51.33 18.44 -31.95
N VAL A 3 -50.79 19.56 -32.37
CA VAL A 3 -49.37 19.72 -32.70
C VAL A 3 -48.59 19.72 -31.38
N VAL A 4 -47.85 18.67 -31.15
CA VAL A 4 -46.95 18.59 -29.99
C VAL A 4 -45.68 19.38 -30.32
N ILE A 5 -45.48 20.52 -29.64
CA ILE A 5 -44.26 21.32 -29.79
C ILE A 5 -43.19 20.72 -28.89
N PRO A 6 -42.12 20.14 -29.45
CA PRO A 6 -41.05 19.54 -28.63
C PRO A 6 -40.27 20.61 -27.84
N GLY A 7 -39.83 20.26 -26.65
CA GLY A 7 -38.91 21.06 -25.86
C GLY A 7 -37.47 20.56 -25.95
N GLN A 8 -36.62 21.06 -25.07
CA GLN A 8 -35.21 20.65 -24.96
C GLN A 8 -34.75 20.66 -23.51
N ALA A 9 -33.75 19.87 -23.17
CA ALA A 9 -33.16 19.85 -21.84
C ALA A 9 -31.63 19.94 -21.89
N LEU A 10 -31.09 20.88 -21.12
CA LEU A 10 -29.66 20.92 -20.85
C LEU A 10 -29.37 19.97 -19.71
N ILE A 11 -28.60 18.94 -19.99
CA ILE A 11 -28.15 17.95 -19.01
C ILE A 11 -26.68 18.25 -18.66
N ASP A 12 -26.42 18.53 -17.40
CA ASP A 12 -25.07 18.76 -16.87
C ASP A 12 -24.79 17.83 -15.72
N SER A 13 -23.50 17.69 -15.33
CA SER A 13 -23.09 16.91 -14.17
C SER A 13 -21.85 17.50 -13.49
N SER A 14 -21.74 17.22 -12.21
CA SER A 14 -20.54 17.48 -11.42
C SER A 14 -19.98 16.15 -10.92
N PRO A 15 -18.78 15.72 -11.38
CA PRO A 15 -17.95 16.34 -12.42
C PRO A 15 -18.55 16.17 -13.82
N GLN A 16 -18.21 17.08 -14.73
CA GLN A 16 -18.59 17.01 -16.14
C GLN A 16 -17.95 15.82 -16.87
N GLY A 17 -18.45 15.51 -18.08
CA GLY A 17 -17.96 14.40 -18.88
C GLY A 17 -18.58 13.05 -18.48
N ALA A 18 -19.79 13.05 -17.94
CA ALA A 18 -20.56 11.83 -17.72
C ALA A 18 -21.35 11.46 -18.97
N GLN A 19 -21.31 10.20 -19.36
CA GLN A 19 -22.21 9.62 -20.35
C GLN A 19 -23.60 9.50 -19.73
N PHE A 20 -24.66 9.84 -20.49
CA PHE A 20 -26.02 9.72 -19.96
C PHE A 20 -27.01 9.10 -20.96
N GLN A 21 -28.15 8.71 -20.45
CA GLN A 21 -29.27 8.14 -21.18
C GLN A 21 -30.51 8.96 -20.88
N VAL A 22 -31.41 9.03 -21.83
CA VAL A 22 -32.77 9.66 -21.73
C VAL A 22 -33.82 8.60 -22.00
N ASP A 23 -34.67 8.30 -21.03
CA ASP A 23 -35.73 7.28 -21.12
C ASP A 23 -35.22 5.92 -21.61
N GLY A 24 -34.00 5.52 -21.14
CA GLY A 24 -33.34 4.29 -21.52
C GLY A 24 -32.69 4.28 -22.90
N LYS A 25 -32.79 5.37 -23.68
CA LYS A 25 -32.06 5.54 -24.93
C LYS A 25 -30.70 6.17 -24.68
N SER A 26 -29.69 5.73 -25.41
CA SER A 26 -28.30 6.24 -25.31
C SER A 26 -27.83 6.69 -26.69
N ASP A 27 -26.95 7.69 -26.69
CA ASP A 27 -26.22 8.14 -27.86
C ASP A 27 -24.76 8.37 -27.45
N PRO A 28 -23.74 7.94 -28.22
CA PRO A 28 -22.34 8.16 -27.90
C PRO A 28 -21.95 9.64 -27.72
N SER A 29 -22.67 10.55 -28.34
CA SER A 29 -22.45 12.01 -28.22
C SER A 29 -23.03 12.61 -26.94
N TRP A 30 -23.88 11.88 -26.20
CA TRP A 30 -24.53 12.39 -25.00
C TRP A 30 -23.60 12.35 -23.80
N VAL A 31 -22.71 13.32 -23.75
CA VAL A 31 -21.74 13.52 -22.67
C VAL A 31 -21.98 14.91 -22.07
N THR A 32 -22.10 14.98 -20.75
CA THR A 32 -22.38 16.24 -20.03
C THR A 32 -21.21 17.24 -20.11
N PRO A 33 -21.47 18.55 -20.28
CA PRO A 33 -22.80 19.16 -20.51
C PRO A 33 -23.29 18.99 -21.96
N PHE A 34 -24.54 18.62 -22.12
CA PHE A 34 -25.14 18.44 -23.45
C PHE A 34 -26.60 18.91 -23.48
N ASN A 35 -27.02 19.58 -24.58
CA ASN A 35 -28.39 20.00 -24.77
C ASN A 35 -29.10 18.97 -25.64
N VAL A 36 -30.06 18.26 -25.09
CA VAL A 36 -30.88 17.26 -25.77
C VAL A 36 -32.05 17.97 -26.43
N PRO A 37 -32.14 18.06 -27.78
CA PRO A 37 -33.25 18.66 -28.51
C PRO A 37 -34.39 17.66 -28.70
N GLY A 38 -35.58 18.19 -29.03
CA GLY A 38 -36.68 17.38 -29.55
C GLY A 38 -37.39 16.48 -28.53
N LEU A 39 -37.27 16.78 -27.24
CA LEU A 39 -37.96 16.04 -26.19
C LEU A 39 -39.47 16.34 -26.20
N SER A 40 -40.29 15.30 -26.02
CA SER A 40 -41.73 15.48 -25.87
C SER A 40 -42.02 16.25 -24.57
N PRO A 41 -43.12 17.03 -24.50
CA PRO A 41 -43.54 17.60 -23.23
C PRO A 41 -43.84 16.48 -22.21
N GLY A 42 -43.34 16.64 -20.98
CA GLY A 42 -43.53 15.69 -19.90
C GLY A 42 -42.28 15.41 -19.11
N LYS A 43 -42.34 14.35 -18.29
CA LYS A 43 -41.26 13.91 -17.45
C LYS A 43 -40.35 12.93 -18.21
N HIS A 44 -39.04 13.21 -18.20
CA HIS A 44 -38.01 12.36 -18.78
C HIS A 44 -37.09 11.86 -17.69
N ILE A 45 -36.67 10.59 -17.78
CA ILE A 45 -35.70 9.98 -16.84
C ILE A 45 -34.31 10.08 -17.44
N ILE A 46 -33.41 10.70 -16.69
CA ILE A 46 -31.99 10.82 -17.04
C ILE A 46 -31.17 9.91 -16.12
N ALA A 47 -30.41 9.02 -16.73
CA ALA A 47 -29.46 8.16 -16.01
C ALA A 47 -28.06 8.49 -16.49
N ALA A 48 -27.19 8.98 -15.58
CA ALA A 48 -25.82 9.33 -15.90
C ALA A 48 -24.83 8.39 -15.21
N ASN A 49 -23.73 8.10 -15.90
CA ASN A 49 -22.61 7.33 -15.39
C ASN A 49 -21.26 7.94 -15.81
N LYS A 50 -20.26 7.76 -14.96
CA LYS A 50 -18.88 8.17 -15.24
C LYS A 50 -17.93 7.20 -14.54
N SER A 51 -16.86 6.79 -15.21
CA SER A 51 -15.86 5.89 -14.62
C SER A 51 -15.28 6.49 -13.33
N GLY A 52 -15.24 5.70 -12.25
CA GLY A 52 -14.79 6.11 -10.92
C GLY A 52 -15.86 6.86 -10.08
N TYR A 53 -17.11 6.94 -10.58
CA TYR A 53 -18.23 7.60 -9.90
C TYR A 53 -19.45 6.69 -9.82
N SER A 54 -20.32 6.94 -8.84
CA SER A 54 -21.62 6.28 -8.75
C SER A 54 -22.54 6.77 -9.85
N SER A 55 -23.37 5.88 -10.40
CA SER A 55 -24.44 6.29 -11.29
C SER A 55 -25.49 7.10 -10.55
N GLU A 56 -26.05 8.09 -11.20
CA GLU A 56 -27.18 8.88 -10.69
C GLU A 56 -28.33 8.87 -11.68
N ILE A 57 -29.57 8.70 -11.15
CA ILE A 57 -30.80 8.70 -11.93
C ILE A 57 -31.69 9.80 -11.38
N ARG A 58 -32.13 10.72 -12.27
CA ARG A 58 -33.08 11.80 -11.94
C ARG A 58 -34.06 12.03 -13.07
N SER A 59 -35.13 12.71 -12.75
CA SER A 59 -36.10 13.15 -13.77
C SER A 59 -36.02 14.65 -14.01
N VAL A 60 -36.29 15.05 -15.24
CA VAL A 60 -36.47 16.43 -15.65
C VAL A 60 -37.83 16.58 -16.31
N ASP A 61 -38.56 17.64 -15.95
CA ASP A 61 -39.83 17.98 -16.59
C ASP A 61 -39.57 18.97 -17.73
N VAL A 62 -40.04 18.63 -18.93
CA VAL A 62 -39.88 19.43 -20.16
C VAL A 62 -41.24 19.97 -20.54
N ALA A 63 -41.38 21.29 -20.59
CA ALA A 63 -42.59 21.93 -21.10
C ALA A 63 -42.51 22.13 -22.62
N ALA A 64 -43.68 22.19 -23.27
CA ALA A 64 -43.79 22.41 -24.73
C ALA A 64 -43.05 23.69 -25.18
N GLY A 65 -42.14 23.56 -26.15
CA GLY A 65 -41.35 24.66 -26.71
C GLY A 65 -40.33 25.30 -25.75
N SER A 66 -40.16 24.74 -24.56
CA SER A 66 -39.29 25.30 -23.49
C SER A 66 -37.94 24.61 -23.39
N LYS A 67 -37.00 25.29 -22.71
CA LYS A 67 -35.70 24.75 -22.32
C LYS A 67 -35.69 24.48 -20.82
N SER A 68 -35.50 23.23 -20.44
CA SER A 68 -35.30 22.81 -19.06
C SER A 68 -33.80 22.58 -18.79
N SER A 69 -33.40 22.51 -17.54
CA SER A 69 -32.03 22.15 -17.13
C SER A 69 -32.03 21.17 -15.97
N LEU A 70 -31.06 20.25 -15.97
CA LEU A 70 -30.85 19.29 -14.91
C LEU A 70 -29.34 19.14 -14.66
N THR A 71 -28.93 19.27 -13.41
CA THR A 71 -27.56 18.96 -12.99
C THR A 71 -27.55 17.73 -12.10
N LEU A 72 -26.72 16.73 -12.43
CA LEU A 72 -26.49 15.53 -11.67
C LEU A 72 -25.20 15.67 -10.85
N HIS A 73 -25.19 15.13 -9.62
CA HIS A 73 -24.04 15.18 -8.73
C HIS A 73 -23.50 13.76 -8.51
N LEU A 74 -22.51 13.38 -9.32
CA LEU A 74 -21.92 12.05 -9.25
C LEU A 74 -20.89 11.98 -8.12
N LEU A 75 -21.02 11.01 -7.22
CA LEU A 75 -20.10 10.81 -6.11
C LEU A 75 -18.97 9.85 -6.50
N PRO A 76 -17.69 10.16 -6.20
CA PRO A 76 -16.61 9.24 -6.45
C PRO A 76 -16.83 7.94 -5.67
N VAL A 77 -16.57 6.80 -6.30
CA VAL A 77 -16.65 5.47 -5.66
C VAL A 77 -15.31 5.02 -5.07
N ASN A 78 -14.21 5.65 -5.50
CA ASN A 78 -12.88 5.36 -5.03
C ASN A 78 -12.42 6.37 -3.98
N ALA A 79 -11.56 5.91 -3.07
CA ALA A 79 -10.78 6.76 -2.19
C ALA A 79 -9.48 7.21 -2.88
N LEU A 80 -8.90 8.31 -2.42
CA LEU A 80 -7.57 8.75 -2.80
C LEU A 80 -6.58 8.41 -1.68
N MET A 81 -5.59 7.60 -2.00
CA MET A 81 -4.50 7.28 -1.10
C MET A 81 -3.22 7.98 -1.54
N VAL A 82 -2.64 8.78 -0.66
CA VAL A 82 -1.34 9.45 -0.83
C VAL A 82 -0.31 8.72 0.02
N VAL A 83 0.72 8.19 -0.62
CA VAL A 83 1.77 7.43 0.05
C VAL A 83 3.11 8.13 -0.09
N ASN A 84 3.68 8.52 1.02
CA ASN A 84 5.02 9.07 1.12
C ASN A 84 5.91 8.13 1.95
N SER A 85 7.19 8.42 2.02
CA SER A 85 8.12 7.80 2.98
C SER A 85 9.34 8.69 3.22
N THR A 86 9.97 8.52 4.35
CA THR A 86 11.29 9.11 4.66
C THR A 86 12.28 7.99 4.96
N PRO A 87 13.33 7.80 4.12
CA PRO A 87 13.59 8.50 2.86
C PRO A 87 12.60 8.09 1.74
N PRO A 88 12.45 8.93 0.69
CA PRO A 88 11.60 8.60 -0.46
C PRO A 88 12.18 7.48 -1.32
N GLY A 89 11.41 7.00 -2.31
CA GLY A 89 11.83 5.95 -3.24
C GLY A 89 11.61 4.53 -2.73
N ALA A 90 10.66 4.33 -1.80
CA ALA A 90 10.21 2.99 -1.42
C ALA A 90 9.22 2.44 -2.44
N ASN A 91 9.39 1.18 -2.84
CA ASN A 91 8.45 0.46 -3.68
C ASN A 91 7.13 0.28 -2.92
N VAL A 92 6.01 0.55 -3.59
CA VAL A 92 4.66 0.42 -3.03
C VAL A 92 4.03 -0.87 -3.51
N ILE A 93 3.57 -1.69 -2.57
CA ILE A 93 2.88 -2.96 -2.80
C ILE A 93 1.52 -2.84 -2.12
N ILE A 94 0.43 -3.07 -2.85
CA ILE A 94 -0.94 -3.01 -2.32
C ILE A 94 -1.56 -4.40 -2.43
N ASP A 95 -2.09 -4.91 -1.31
CA ASP A 95 -2.70 -6.24 -1.20
C ASP A 95 -1.82 -7.35 -1.76
N GLY A 96 -0.51 -7.28 -1.47
CA GLY A 96 0.49 -8.23 -1.94
C GLY A 96 0.89 -8.07 -3.41
N ARG A 97 0.32 -7.09 -4.15
CA ARG A 97 0.61 -6.85 -5.57
C ARG A 97 1.53 -5.64 -5.75
N PRO A 98 2.69 -5.79 -6.38
CA PRO A 98 3.56 -4.66 -6.70
C PRO A 98 2.85 -3.68 -7.63
N THR A 99 2.86 -2.40 -7.28
CA THR A 99 2.25 -1.33 -8.11
C THR A 99 3.17 -0.84 -9.23
N GLY A 100 4.46 -1.20 -9.18
CA GLY A 100 5.50 -0.67 -10.07
C GLY A 100 5.86 0.80 -9.82
N ARG A 101 5.34 1.40 -8.73
CA ARG A 101 5.58 2.80 -8.37
C ARG A 101 6.30 2.91 -7.04
N VAL A 102 6.99 4.04 -6.86
CA VAL A 102 7.74 4.37 -5.64
C VAL A 102 7.21 5.64 -4.98
N THR A 103 7.45 5.78 -3.68
CA THR A 103 7.09 6.99 -2.92
C THR A 103 7.91 8.21 -3.34
N PRO A 104 7.33 9.43 -3.39
CA PRO A 104 5.92 9.77 -3.14
C PRO A 104 5.00 9.41 -4.32
N VAL A 105 3.80 8.92 -4.04
CA VAL A 105 2.85 8.50 -5.08
C VAL A 105 1.39 8.60 -4.60
N GLN A 106 0.46 8.70 -5.55
CA GLN A 106 -0.97 8.70 -5.29
C GLN A 106 -1.66 7.57 -6.05
N PHE A 107 -2.66 6.95 -5.42
CA PHE A 107 -3.50 5.89 -5.97
C PHE A 107 -4.97 6.19 -5.74
N ALA A 108 -5.81 5.89 -6.73
CA ALA A 108 -7.22 5.67 -6.51
C ALA A 108 -7.39 4.22 -6.04
N VAL A 109 -7.99 4.02 -4.87
CA VAL A 109 -8.25 2.69 -4.29
C VAL A 109 -9.74 2.48 -4.11
N GLU A 110 -10.22 1.27 -4.29
CA GLU A 110 -11.63 0.92 -4.09
C GLU A 110 -12.00 1.02 -2.61
N LYS A 111 -13.30 1.05 -2.31
CA LYS A 111 -13.78 0.94 -0.93
C LYS A 111 -13.42 -0.42 -0.35
N GLY A 112 -13.07 -0.46 0.93
CA GLY A 112 -12.75 -1.69 1.66
C GLY A 112 -11.42 -1.61 2.36
N SER A 113 -10.99 -2.74 2.92
CA SER A 113 -9.73 -2.86 3.63
C SER A 113 -8.59 -3.16 2.65
N HIS A 114 -7.55 -2.35 2.69
CA HIS A 114 -6.35 -2.53 1.87
C HIS A 114 -5.10 -2.53 2.73
N THR A 115 -4.16 -3.39 2.39
CA THR A 115 -2.84 -3.45 3.03
C THR A 115 -1.79 -2.82 2.11
N VAL A 116 -1.07 -1.84 2.63
CA VAL A 116 0.01 -1.15 1.92
C VAL A 116 1.33 -1.53 2.56
N LEU A 117 2.21 -2.13 1.77
CA LEU A 117 3.58 -2.46 2.16
C LEU A 117 4.55 -1.54 1.42
N LEU A 118 5.45 -0.92 2.16
CA LEU A 118 6.57 -0.14 1.63
C LEU A 118 7.86 -0.93 1.78
N ARG A 119 8.55 -1.13 0.67
CA ARG A 119 9.84 -1.84 0.62
C ARG A 119 10.91 -0.99 -0.01
N LYS A 120 12.01 -0.79 0.71
CA LYS A 120 13.19 -0.07 0.21
C LYS A 120 14.46 -0.82 0.58
N PRO A 121 15.39 -1.06 -0.37
CA PRO A 121 16.68 -1.70 -0.07
C PRO A 121 17.41 -0.99 1.06
N GLY A 122 17.92 -1.74 2.02
CA GLY A 122 18.61 -1.22 3.21
C GLY A 122 17.68 -0.72 4.34
N TYR A 123 16.36 -0.94 4.21
CA TYR A 123 15.37 -0.59 5.23
C TYR A 123 14.48 -1.77 5.56
N LEU A 124 13.90 -1.76 6.76
CA LEU A 124 12.84 -2.69 7.13
C LEU A 124 11.58 -2.39 6.33
N ASP A 125 10.86 -3.45 5.97
CA ASP A 125 9.53 -3.32 5.37
C ASP A 125 8.58 -2.62 6.37
N GLU A 126 7.78 -1.68 5.87
CA GLU A 126 6.78 -0.96 6.65
C GLU A 126 5.39 -1.25 6.08
N THR A 127 4.46 -1.64 6.95
CA THR A 127 3.13 -2.09 6.52
C THR A 127 2.05 -1.36 7.31
N VAL A 128 0.98 -0.97 6.60
CA VAL A 128 -0.26 -0.46 7.19
C VAL A 128 -1.45 -1.13 6.55
N THR A 129 -2.47 -1.42 7.36
CA THR A 129 -3.80 -1.83 6.86
C THR A 129 -4.78 -0.73 7.23
N ALA A 130 -5.57 -0.28 6.26
CA ALA A 130 -6.56 0.77 6.45
C ALA A 130 -7.84 0.46 5.67
N ASP A 131 -8.97 0.87 6.25
CA ASP A 131 -10.28 0.80 5.60
C ASP A 131 -10.57 2.09 4.86
N PHE A 132 -10.99 1.99 3.61
CA PHE A 132 -11.24 3.11 2.72
C PHE A 132 -12.75 3.26 2.45
N ALA A 133 -13.28 4.44 2.75
CA ALA A 133 -14.62 4.84 2.33
C ALA A 133 -14.56 5.59 0.98
N PRO A 134 -15.66 5.58 0.19
CA PRO A 134 -15.75 6.37 -1.04
C PRO A 134 -15.46 7.86 -0.78
N ALA A 135 -14.75 8.50 -1.70
CA ALA A 135 -14.33 9.90 -1.62
C ALA A 135 -13.40 10.26 -0.45
N GLN A 136 -12.91 9.27 0.30
CA GLN A 136 -11.98 9.50 1.39
C GLN A 136 -10.58 9.85 0.87
N ASN A 137 -9.92 10.80 1.52
CA ASN A 137 -8.49 11.06 1.35
C ASN A 137 -7.74 10.42 2.52
N PHE A 138 -6.81 9.53 2.21
CA PHE A 138 -5.95 8.86 3.19
C PHE A 138 -4.50 9.18 2.89
N GLN A 139 -3.75 9.60 3.90
CA GLN A 139 -2.33 9.91 3.78
C GLN A 139 -1.52 8.98 4.69
N TYR A 140 -0.50 8.35 4.11
CA TYR A 140 0.45 7.49 4.82
C TYR A 140 1.88 7.96 4.55
N SER A 141 2.61 8.32 5.59
CA SER A 141 3.93 8.96 5.47
C SER A 141 4.89 8.47 6.56
N PRO A 142 5.26 7.18 6.58
CA PRO A 142 6.14 6.64 7.61
C PRO A 142 7.60 7.07 7.42
N ALA A 143 8.32 7.10 8.55
CA ALA A 143 9.77 7.09 8.56
C ALA A 143 10.26 5.64 8.51
N LEU A 144 10.95 5.27 7.44
CA LEU A 144 11.48 3.92 7.28
C LEU A 144 12.68 3.70 8.21
N ARG A 145 12.73 2.53 8.84
CA ARG A 145 13.82 2.15 9.75
C ARG A 145 14.94 1.50 8.95
N ALA A 146 16.13 2.12 8.95
CA ALA A 146 17.29 1.55 8.27
C ALA A 146 17.70 0.21 8.88
N LEU A 147 18.14 -0.72 8.02
CA LEU A 147 18.83 -1.93 8.44
C LEU A 147 20.24 -1.57 8.92
N GLY A 148 20.72 -2.28 9.94
CA GLY A 148 22.09 -2.17 10.43
C GLY A 148 23.10 -2.66 9.38
N ASN A 149 24.31 -2.11 9.42
CA ASN A 149 25.39 -2.52 8.54
C ASN A 149 25.93 -3.90 8.96
N THR A 150 26.08 -4.82 8.00
CA THR A 150 26.62 -6.16 8.23
C THR A 150 28.08 -6.31 7.79
N GLU A 151 28.73 -5.24 7.29
CA GLU A 151 30.13 -5.31 6.85
C GLU A 151 31.09 -5.68 8.00
N ASP A 152 30.85 -5.07 9.16
CA ASP A 152 31.65 -5.34 10.38
C ASP A 152 31.15 -6.52 11.21
N MET A 153 30.18 -7.28 10.70
CA MET A 153 29.60 -8.41 11.41
C MET A 153 30.63 -9.51 11.64
N ARG A 154 30.81 -9.94 12.89
CA ARG A 154 31.75 -10.98 13.29
C ARG A 154 31.07 -12.04 14.13
N THR A 155 31.25 -13.32 13.77
CA THR A 155 30.84 -14.44 14.63
C THR A 155 31.85 -14.61 15.77
N VAL A 156 31.34 -14.65 17.01
CA VAL A 156 32.19 -14.86 18.20
C VAL A 156 32.48 -16.35 18.33
N GLY A 157 33.75 -16.73 18.16
CA GLY A 157 34.19 -18.10 18.44
C GLY A 157 34.45 -18.33 19.92
N LYS A 158 34.32 -19.58 20.41
CA LYS A 158 34.62 -19.97 21.80
C LYS A 158 36.03 -19.58 22.25
N PHE A 159 36.98 -19.35 21.33
CA PHE A 159 38.35 -18.99 21.61
C PHE A 159 38.61 -17.52 21.90
N ASN A 160 37.73 -16.60 21.49
CA ASN A 160 37.96 -15.16 21.75
C ASN A 160 37.71 -14.73 23.20
N LYS A 161 37.18 -15.62 24.05
CA LYS A 161 36.98 -15.35 25.47
C LYS A 161 38.28 -15.43 26.28
N LEU A 162 39.33 -16.07 25.75
CA LEU A 162 40.59 -16.29 26.48
C LEU A 162 41.77 -15.38 26.08
N PHE A 163 41.72 -14.76 24.89
CA PHE A 163 42.83 -13.93 24.41
C PHE A 163 42.31 -12.56 23.93
N GLY A 164 41.99 -11.72 24.90
CA GLY A 164 41.73 -10.29 24.65
C GLY A 164 43.04 -9.52 24.38
N ARG A 165 43.65 -9.74 23.22
CA ARG A 165 44.71 -8.87 22.68
C ARG A 165 44.71 -8.94 21.14
N GLY A 166 44.05 -8.03 20.54
CA GLY A 166 44.10 -7.78 19.09
C GLY A 166 43.20 -6.56 18.82
N GLY A 167 43.78 -5.37 18.94
CA GLY A 167 43.10 -4.10 18.98
C GLY A 167 42.43 -3.72 17.63
N GLU A 168 41.20 -4.07 17.50
CA GLU A 168 40.24 -3.27 16.72
C GLU A 168 39.12 -2.90 17.68
N SER A 169 38.81 -1.62 17.74
CA SER A 169 37.87 -1.03 18.67
C SER A 169 36.46 -1.64 18.43
N THR A 170 36.07 -2.57 19.31
CA THR A 170 34.70 -3.03 19.46
C THR A 170 33.85 -2.03 20.27
N ALA A 171 34.42 -0.87 20.55
CA ALA A 171 33.75 0.18 21.29
C ALA A 171 32.48 0.62 20.55
N GLY A 172 31.33 0.27 21.12
CA GLY A 172 30.02 0.60 20.57
C GLY A 172 29.34 -0.49 19.75
N MET A 173 29.97 -1.65 19.51
CA MET A 173 29.30 -2.82 18.95
C MET A 173 28.44 -3.51 20.01
N GLY A 174 27.26 -3.95 19.58
CA GLY A 174 26.41 -4.85 20.37
C GLY A 174 26.58 -6.30 19.95
N SER A 175 25.74 -7.18 20.45
CA SER A 175 25.74 -8.60 20.10
C SER A 175 24.32 -9.17 20.00
N ILE A 176 24.18 -10.18 19.13
CA ILE A 176 23.00 -11.05 19.07
C ILE A 176 23.43 -12.46 19.40
N SER A 177 22.80 -13.09 20.41
CA SER A 177 22.94 -14.51 20.73
C SER A 177 21.76 -15.26 20.12
N ILE A 178 22.02 -16.24 19.25
CA ILE A 178 20.97 -16.97 18.53
C ILE A 178 21.02 -18.44 18.94
N HIS A 179 19.96 -18.94 19.56
CA HIS A 179 19.78 -20.31 19.97
C HIS A 179 18.56 -20.93 19.32
N THR A 180 18.68 -22.19 18.89
CA THR A 180 17.56 -22.92 18.30
C THR A 180 17.40 -24.31 18.89
N GLN A 181 16.18 -24.80 18.92
CA GLN A 181 15.85 -26.19 19.19
C GLN A 181 15.02 -26.72 18.01
N PRO A 182 15.55 -27.74 17.27
CA PRO A 182 16.86 -28.38 17.42
C PRO A 182 18.03 -27.45 17.04
N LYS A 183 19.24 -27.82 17.50
CA LYS A 183 20.49 -27.12 17.16
C LYS A 183 20.87 -27.38 15.68
N GLY A 184 21.76 -26.55 15.16
CA GLY A 184 22.33 -26.75 13.82
C GLY A 184 21.60 -25.97 12.71
N ALA A 185 20.66 -25.10 13.07
CA ALA A 185 19.99 -24.25 12.09
C ALA A 185 20.97 -23.26 11.45
N GLN A 186 20.87 -23.10 10.14
CA GLN A 186 21.55 -22.05 9.38
C GLN A 186 20.97 -20.70 9.75
N VAL A 187 21.82 -19.71 9.93
CA VAL A 187 21.43 -18.34 10.27
C VAL A 187 21.92 -17.38 9.20
N ALA A 188 21.05 -16.48 8.78
CA ALA A 188 21.42 -15.31 7.97
C ALA A 188 21.00 -14.01 8.68
N ILE A 189 21.81 -12.96 8.55
CA ILE A 189 21.53 -11.64 9.09
C ILE A 189 21.54 -10.65 7.92
N ASN A 190 20.42 -9.93 7.71
CA ASN A 190 20.18 -9.08 6.55
C ASN A 190 20.57 -9.80 5.23
N GLN A 191 20.12 -11.06 5.06
CA GLN A 191 20.42 -11.96 3.93
C GLN A 191 21.88 -12.43 3.84
N ARG A 192 22.78 -12.01 4.72
CA ARG A 192 24.15 -12.51 4.77
C ARG A 192 24.20 -13.77 5.65
N VAL A 193 24.46 -14.90 5.03
CA VAL A 193 24.56 -16.20 5.70
C VAL A 193 25.81 -16.24 6.56
N LEU A 194 25.66 -16.77 7.79
CA LEU A 194 26.77 -16.98 8.70
C LEU A 194 27.51 -18.28 8.39
N ASP A 195 28.83 -18.28 8.63
CA ASP A 195 29.66 -19.48 8.49
C ASP A 195 29.39 -20.54 9.57
N LYS A 196 28.67 -20.16 10.63
CA LYS A 196 28.33 -21.03 11.77
C LYS A 196 26.83 -21.18 11.92
N THR A 197 26.39 -22.34 12.29
CA THR A 197 25.01 -22.66 12.65
C THR A 197 24.69 -22.31 14.10
N ALA A 198 23.40 -22.18 14.44
CA ALA A 198 22.95 -21.98 15.82
C ALA A 198 23.28 -23.19 16.71
N PRO A 199 23.78 -22.98 17.98
CA PRO A 199 23.87 -21.69 18.65
C PRO A 199 25.09 -20.87 18.20
N VAL A 200 24.88 -19.56 17.97
CA VAL A 200 25.91 -18.64 17.51
C VAL A 200 25.75 -17.26 18.15
N ASP A 201 26.89 -16.65 18.53
CA ASP A 201 26.93 -15.26 18.96
C ASP A 201 27.56 -14.40 17.85
N VAL A 202 26.94 -13.27 17.57
CA VAL A 202 27.38 -12.37 16.52
C VAL A 202 27.53 -10.96 17.07
N MET A 203 28.68 -10.34 16.84
CA MET A 203 28.95 -8.94 17.15
C MET A 203 28.66 -8.10 15.90
N LEU A 204 27.98 -6.95 16.08
CA LEU A 204 27.57 -6.04 15.00
C LEU A 204 27.30 -4.65 15.57
N GLY A 205 27.28 -3.65 14.70
CA GLY A 205 26.98 -2.27 15.07
C GLY A 205 25.54 -2.10 15.59
N PRO A 206 25.21 -0.96 16.21
CA PRO A 206 23.83 -0.67 16.59
C PRO A 206 22.95 -0.52 15.34
N GLY A 207 21.70 -1.04 15.41
CA GLY A 207 20.77 -0.99 14.29
C GLY A 207 19.69 -2.07 14.32
N ASN A 208 18.85 -2.08 13.29
CA ASN A 208 17.83 -3.12 13.09
C ASN A 208 18.37 -4.20 12.15
N TYR A 209 18.16 -5.45 12.50
CA TYR A 209 18.65 -6.60 11.75
C TYR A 209 17.53 -7.61 11.51
N ILE A 210 17.46 -8.11 10.28
CA ILE A 210 16.61 -9.25 9.93
C ILE A 210 17.42 -10.52 10.19
N VAL A 211 16.90 -11.38 11.05
CA VAL A 211 17.49 -12.69 11.36
C VAL A 211 16.60 -13.77 10.75
N ASP A 212 17.15 -14.46 9.76
CA ASP A 212 16.52 -15.61 9.10
C ASP A 212 17.15 -16.89 9.63
N ILE A 213 16.32 -17.82 10.09
CA ILE A 213 16.74 -19.10 10.63
C ILE A 213 16.11 -20.21 9.82
N THR A 214 16.93 -21.10 9.25
CA THR A 214 16.47 -22.21 8.41
C THR A 214 17.09 -23.53 8.85
N LEU A 215 16.28 -24.60 8.88
CA LEU A 215 16.73 -25.96 9.13
C LEU A 215 15.89 -26.92 8.28
N THR A 216 16.55 -27.87 7.63
CA THR A 216 15.87 -28.85 6.76
C THR A 216 14.80 -29.63 7.54
N GLY A 217 13.56 -29.68 7.00
CA GLY A 217 12.41 -30.33 7.62
C GLY A 217 11.68 -29.46 8.68
N PHE A 218 12.06 -28.20 8.81
CA PHE A 218 11.43 -27.25 9.72
C PHE A 218 10.97 -26.00 8.99
N LYS A 219 9.95 -25.32 9.53
CA LYS A 219 9.47 -24.04 9.01
C LYS A 219 10.56 -22.98 9.20
N PRO A 220 10.84 -22.13 8.20
CA PRO A 220 11.75 -21.02 8.35
C PRO A 220 11.22 -20.01 9.36
N VAL A 221 12.12 -19.42 10.15
CA VAL A 221 11.79 -18.34 11.10
C VAL A 221 12.42 -17.05 10.62
N HIS A 222 11.65 -15.98 10.66
CA HIS A 222 12.04 -14.64 10.25
C HIS A 222 11.77 -13.66 11.40
N LYS A 223 12.82 -13.00 11.93
CA LYS A 223 12.71 -12.05 13.04
C LYS A 223 13.44 -10.76 12.77
N VAL A 224 12.87 -9.66 13.27
CA VAL A 224 13.54 -8.36 13.31
C VAL A 224 14.08 -8.14 14.72
N VAL A 225 15.36 -7.87 14.84
CA VAL A 225 16.08 -7.67 16.10
C VAL A 225 16.72 -6.29 16.09
N ASN A 226 16.44 -5.49 17.11
CA ASN A 226 17.17 -4.24 17.35
C ASN A 226 18.38 -4.50 18.25
N VAL A 227 19.50 -3.93 17.87
CA VAL A 227 20.75 -3.98 18.66
C VAL A 227 21.13 -2.56 19.03
N ASP A 228 21.17 -2.30 20.34
CA ASP A 228 21.62 -1.03 20.87
C ASP A 228 23.14 -0.96 20.96
N LYS A 229 23.68 0.23 21.08
CA LYS A 229 25.12 0.45 21.28
C LYS A 229 25.60 -0.25 22.56
N GLY A 230 26.47 -1.25 22.41
CA GLY A 230 26.95 -2.09 23.50
C GLY A 230 25.90 -3.06 24.07
N GLY A 231 24.71 -3.11 23.45
CA GLY A 231 23.58 -3.94 23.87
C GLY A 231 23.78 -5.41 23.56
N LYS A 232 23.00 -6.26 24.25
CA LYS A 232 22.92 -7.70 23.98
C LYS A 232 21.47 -8.04 23.65
N ALA A 233 21.24 -8.57 22.46
CA ALA A 233 19.96 -9.13 22.06
C ALA A 233 20.04 -10.66 22.08
N ALA A 234 18.91 -11.34 22.32
CA ALA A 234 18.81 -12.80 22.26
C ALA A 234 17.67 -13.21 21.34
N VAL A 235 17.88 -14.27 20.59
CA VAL A 235 16.89 -14.94 19.75
C VAL A 235 16.89 -16.41 20.13
N ASP A 236 15.88 -16.83 20.89
CA ASP A 236 15.69 -18.21 21.33
C ASP A 236 14.46 -18.77 20.60
N GLU A 237 14.65 -19.79 19.75
CA GLU A 237 13.60 -20.32 18.90
C GLU A 237 13.47 -21.84 18.98
N ILE A 238 12.23 -22.29 19.16
CA ILE A 238 11.84 -23.68 18.99
C ILE A 238 11.27 -23.83 17.58
N LEU A 239 12.00 -24.55 16.72
CA LEU A 239 11.61 -24.70 15.33
C LEU A 239 10.47 -25.72 15.19
N GLU A 240 9.44 -25.34 14.46
CA GLU A 240 8.29 -26.23 14.14
C GLU A 240 8.61 -27.05 12.89
N ARG A 241 8.26 -28.35 12.93
CA ARG A 241 8.35 -29.20 11.73
C ARG A 241 7.37 -28.76 10.63
N GLN A 242 7.78 -28.93 9.39
CA GLN A 242 6.91 -28.73 8.22
C GLN A 242 5.80 -29.77 8.16
#